data_108ad42d0b7629934907a5411b8bd3ef
#
_entry.id   108ad42d0b7629934907a5411b8bd3ef
#
_cell.length_a   1.000
_cell.length_b   1.000
_cell.length_c   1.000
_cell.angle_alpha   90.00
_cell.angle_beta   90.00
_cell.angle_gamma   90.00
#
_symmetry.space_group_name_H-M   'P 1'
#
loop_
_entity.id
_entity.type
_entity.pdbx_description
1 polymer ?
#
loop_
_entity_poly.entity_id
_entity_poly.type
_entity_poly.pdbx_seq_one_letter_code
_entity_poly.pdbx_strand_id
1 'polypeptide(L)'
;PEQLVESVDHYFSKFDAIMEKHDLEKIKTVGDSYMCAAGLHFHAEGHAIKMVEAALEMLEFVNQSKQQQSENETRFDIRIGINTGQVV
;
A
#
# COMPACT_ATOMS: atom_id res chain seq x y z
N PRO A 1 -13.43 -7.42 15.17
CA PRO A 1 -13.63 -8.79 14.70
C PRO A 1 -12.34 -9.37 14.14
N GLU A 2 -12.11 -10.64 14.38
CA GLU A 2 -10.91 -11.33 13.93
C GLU A 2 -10.75 -11.29 12.41
N GLN A 3 -11.86 -11.42 11.67
CA GLN A 3 -11.81 -11.36 10.21
C GLN A 3 -11.29 -10.03 9.69
N LEU A 4 -11.64 -8.93 10.35
CA LEU A 4 -11.17 -7.61 9.94
C LEU A 4 -9.66 -7.49 10.13
N VAL A 5 -9.15 -7.93 11.27
CA VAL A 5 -7.72 -7.87 11.57
C VAL A 5 -6.93 -8.74 10.59
N GLU A 6 -7.38 -9.97 10.36
CA GLU A 6 -6.72 -10.88 9.44
C GLU A 6 -6.70 -10.33 8.02
N SER A 7 -7.79 -9.69 7.58
CA SER A 7 -7.86 -9.11 6.25
C SER A 7 -6.92 -7.94 6.09
N VAL A 8 -6.85 -7.05 7.10
CA VAL A 8 -5.91 -5.92 7.07
C VAL A 8 -4.48 -6.42 7.02
N ASP A 9 -4.14 -7.42 7.84
CA ASP A 9 -2.80 -8.00 7.84
C ASP A 9 -2.46 -8.60 6.48
N HIS A 10 -3.41 -9.27 5.85
CA HIS A 10 -3.21 -9.85 4.52
C HIS A 10 -2.89 -8.77 3.48
N TYR A 11 -3.67 -7.70 3.46
CA TYR A 11 -3.43 -6.60 2.52
C TYR A 11 -2.12 -5.91 2.81
N PHE A 12 -1.80 -5.65 4.08
CA PHE A 12 -0.56 -4.97 4.44
C PHE A 12 0.67 -5.81 4.14
N SER A 13 0.57 -7.14 4.28
CA SER A 13 1.66 -8.03 3.90
C SER A 13 1.94 -7.95 2.39
N LYS A 14 0.90 -7.86 1.58
CA LYS A 14 1.05 -7.69 0.15
C LYS A 14 1.64 -6.31 -0.17
N PHE A 15 1.21 -5.28 0.55
CA PHE A 15 1.76 -3.94 0.38
C PHE A 15 3.25 -3.90 0.72
N ASP A 16 3.67 -4.63 1.76
CA ASP A 16 5.09 -4.74 2.08
C ASP A 16 5.89 -5.33 0.92
N ALA A 17 5.34 -6.36 0.26
CA ALA A 17 5.98 -6.94 -0.92
C ALA A 17 6.06 -5.96 -2.08
N ILE A 18 5.02 -5.13 -2.26
CA ILE A 18 5.02 -4.09 -3.30
C ILE A 18 6.09 -3.04 -2.99
N MET A 19 6.24 -2.67 -1.72
CA MET A 19 7.28 -1.72 -1.31
C MET A 19 8.66 -2.25 -1.67
N GLU A 20 8.91 -3.51 -1.35
CA GLU A 20 10.19 -4.14 -1.65
C GLU A 20 10.44 -4.20 -3.16
N LYS A 21 9.43 -4.55 -3.94
CA LYS A 21 9.54 -4.64 -5.39
C LYS A 21 9.92 -3.30 -6.02
N HIS A 22 9.36 -2.21 -5.51
CA HIS A 22 9.59 -0.87 -6.07
C HIS A 22 10.67 -0.09 -5.34
N ASP A 23 11.36 -0.73 -4.40
CA ASP A 23 12.43 -0.11 -3.62
C ASP A 23 11.94 1.12 -2.86
N LEU A 24 10.80 0.98 -2.23
CA LEU A 24 10.18 2.01 -1.39
C LEU A 24 10.31 1.64 0.08
N GLU A 25 10.08 2.60 0.96
CA GLU A 25 10.16 2.38 2.39
C GLU A 25 8.80 2.45 3.05
N LYS A 26 8.47 1.42 3.81
CA LYS A 26 7.35 1.45 4.72
C LYS A 26 7.74 2.29 5.92
N ILE A 27 6.95 3.30 6.25
CA ILE A 27 7.20 4.13 7.41
C ILE A 27 6.55 3.53 8.65
N LYS A 28 5.25 3.34 8.60
CA LYS A 28 4.50 2.75 9.72
C LYS A 28 3.08 2.42 9.30
N THR A 29 2.42 1.65 10.15
CA THR A 29 0.98 1.46 10.04
C THR A 29 0.34 2.03 11.31
N VAL A 30 -0.82 2.63 11.15
CA VAL A 30 -1.61 3.14 12.27
C VAL A 30 -3.03 2.62 12.07
N GLY A 31 -3.42 1.62 12.86
CA GLY A 31 -4.71 0.97 12.68
C GLY A 31 -4.83 0.38 11.29
N ASP A 32 -5.76 0.90 10.50
CA ASP A 32 -5.98 0.47 9.13
C ASP A 32 -5.32 1.38 8.10
N SER A 33 -4.38 2.21 8.53
CA SER A 33 -3.66 3.13 7.65
C SER A 33 -2.23 2.64 7.42
N TYR A 34 -1.78 2.71 6.16
CA TYR A 34 -0.45 2.29 5.75
C TYR A 34 0.29 3.49 5.18
N MET A 35 1.46 3.80 5.72
CA MET A 35 2.25 4.95 5.31
C MET A 35 3.60 4.50 4.77
N CYS A 36 3.95 4.99 3.60
CA CYS A 36 5.22 4.65 2.96
C CYS A 36 5.80 5.89 2.27
N ALA A 37 7.07 5.80 1.92
CA ALA A 37 7.78 6.93 1.32
C ALA A 37 8.82 6.46 0.32
N ALA A 38 9.23 7.38 -0.54
CA ALA A 38 10.27 7.15 -1.53
C ALA A 38 11.27 8.32 -1.49
N GLY A 39 12.52 8.03 -1.81
CA GLY A 39 13.54 9.07 -1.90
C GLY A 39 14.04 9.59 -0.57
N LEU A 40 13.90 8.83 0.51
CA LEU A 40 14.35 9.27 1.83
C LEU A 40 15.86 9.14 2.04
N HIS A 41 16.44 8.06 1.55
CA HIS A 41 17.85 7.75 1.83
C HIS A 41 18.77 7.96 0.64
N PHE A 42 18.22 7.94 -0.55
CA PHE A 42 18.99 8.10 -1.78
C PHE A 42 18.27 9.07 -2.68
N HIS A 43 19.06 9.81 -3.45
CA HIS A 43 18.47 10.61 -4.53
C HIS A 43 18.00 9.67 -5.62
N ALA A 44 16.84 9.12 -5.43
CA ALA A 44 16.26 8.26 -6.42
C ALA A 44 15.56 9.14 -7.44
N GLU A 45 16.20 9.33 -8.59
CA GLU A 45 15.51 9.96 -9.71
C GLU A 45 14.29 9.12 -10.02
N GLY A 46 13.17 9.77 -10.25
CA GLY A 46 11.92 9.07 -10.54
C GLY A 46 11.22 8.49 -9.34
N HIS A 47 11.56 8.94 -8.12
CA HIS A 47 10.90 8.44 -6.92
C HIS A 47 9.39 8.67 -6.95
N ALA A 48 8.96 9.79 -7.52
CA ALA A 48 7.52 10.07 -7.63
C ALA A 48 6.84 9.08 -8.57
N ILE A 49 7.49 8.72 -9.65
CA ILE A 49 6.95 7.74 -10.61
C ILE A 49 6.85 6.37 -9.96
N LYS A 50 7.87 5.96 -9.21
CA LYS A 50 7.85 4.69 -8.48
C LYS A 50 6.70 4.64 -7.49
N MET A 51 6.43 5.74 -6.82
CA MET A 51 5.34 5.81 -5.85
C MET A 51 3.99 5.64 -6.55
N VAL A 52 3.78 6.31 -7.69
CA VAL A 52 2.55 6.18 -8.45
C VAL A 52 2.38 4.75 -8.97
N GLU A 53 3.44 4.15 -9.48
CA GLU A 53 3.39 2.77 -9.97
C GLU A 53 3.00 1.80 -8.84
N ALA A 54 3.60 1.99 -7.67
CA ALA A 54 3.27 1.17 -6.51
C ALA A 54 1.81 1.35 -6.08
N ALA A 55 1.33 2.59 -6.08
CA ALA A 55 -0.05 2.88 -5.73
C ALA A 55 -1.03 2.21 -6.70
N LEU A 56 -0.74 2.24 -7.99
CA LEU A 56 -1.57 1.58 -8.99
C LEU A 56 -1.57 0.06 -8.80
N GLU A 57 -0.43 -0.51 -8.43
CA GLU A 57 -0.33 -1.94 -8.17
C GLU A 57 -1.14 -2.32 -6.92
N MET A 58 -1.11 -1.48 -5.89
CA MET A 58 -1.94 -1.69 -4.70
C MET A 58 -3.42 -1.68 -5.03
N LEU A 59 -3.85 -0.72 -5.83
CA LEU A 59 -5.25 -0.63 -6.27
C LEU A 59 -5.66 -1.86 -7.08
N GLU A 60 -4.80 -2.30 -7.99
CA GLU A 60 -5.06 -3.48 -8.79
C GLU A 60 -5.21 -4.72 -7.92
N PHE A 61 -4.31 -4.88 -6.95
CA PHE A 61 -4.39 -6.00 -6.02
C PHE A 61 -5.70 -5.99 -5.24
N VAL A 62 -6.09 -4.84 -4.70
CA VAL A 62 -7.34 -4.73 -3.93
C VAL A 62 -8.54 -5.04 -4.81
N ASN A 63 -8.58 -4.52 -6.04
CA ASN A 63 -9.68 -4.77 -6.96
C ASN A 63 -9.77 -6.24 -7.34
N GLN A 64 -8.64 -6.90 -7.57
CA GLN A 64 -8.63 -8.33 -7.86
C GLN A 64 -9.12 -9.14 -6.67
N SER A 65 -8.72 -8.76 -5.47
CA SER A 65 -9.16 -9.42 -4.25
C SER A 65 -10.67 -9.31 -4.08
N LYS A 66 -11.23 -8.14 -4.38
CA LYS A 66 -12.68 -7.93 -4.29
C LYS A 66 -13.45 -8.82 -5.26
N GLN A 67 -12.91 -9.03 -6.45
CA GLN A 67 -13.55 -9.90 -7.45
C GLN A 67 -13.52 -11.36 -7.06
N GLN A 68 -12.52 -11.78 -6.31
CA GLN A 68 -12.33 -13.16 -5.90
C GLN A 68 -13.04 -13.50 -4.59
N GLN A 69 -13.46 -12.50 -3.84
CA GLN A 69 -14.10 -12.71 -2.55
C GLN A 69 -15.56 -13.12 -2.72
N SER A 70 -15.99 -14.04 -1.88
CA SER A 70 -17.40 -14.42 -1.82
C SER A 70 -18.23 -13.30 -1.15
N GLU A 71 -19.55 -13.37 -1.31
CA GLU A 71 -20.44 -12.38 -0.72
C GLU A 71 -20.36 -12.33 0.80
N ASN A 72 -19.92 -13.41 1.42
CA ASN A 72 -19.83 -13.51 2.88
C ASN A 72 -18.50 -13.04 3.44
N GLU A 73 -17.53 -12.71 2.59
CA GLU A 73 -16.23 -12.24 3.03
C GLU A 73 -16.21 -10.72 3.14
N THR A 74 -15.40 -10.23 4.08
CA THR A 74 -15.22 -8.79 4.23
C THR A 74 -14.51 -8.22 3.02
N ARG A 75 -15.10 -7.19 2.43
CA ARG A 75 -14.51 -6.49 1.29
C ARG A 75 -13.93 -5.17 1.75
N PHE A 76 -12.76 -4.85 1.24
CA PHE A 76 -12.09 -3.60 1.56
C PHE A 76 -11.93 -2.75 0.31
N ASP A 77 -12.17 -1.47 0.49
CA ASP A 77 -11.73 -0.45 -0.44
C ASP A 77 -10.58 0.30 0.18
N ILE A 78 -9.65 0.76 -0.65
CA ILE A 78 -8.58 1.60 -0.16
C ILE A 78 -8.69 2.99 -0.77
N ARG A 79 -8.16 3.94 -0.04
CA ARG A 79 -8.01 5.31 -0.51
C ARG A 79 -6.54 5.66 -0.42
N ILE A 80 -5.98 6.18 -1.50
CA ILE A 80 -4.56 6.49 -1.56
C ILE A 80 -4.37 7.98 -1.77
N GLY A 81 -3.58 8.59 -0.90
CA GLY A 81 -3.14 9.97 -1.08
C GLY A 81 -1.64 9.98 -1.29
N ILE A 82 -1.17 10.79 -2.23
CA ILE A 82 0.25 10.92 -2.52
C ILE A 82 0.60 12.41 -2.48
N ASN A 83 1.72 12.70 -1.83
CA ASN A 83 2.22 14.06 -1.73
C ASN A 83 3.73 14.07 -1.92
N THR A 84 4.26 15.11 -2.51
CA THR A 84 5.68 15.28 -2.75
C THR A 84 6.12 16.60 -2.14
N GLY A 85 7.28 16.60 -1.48
CA GLY A 85 7.79 17.80 -0.86
C GLY A 85 9.06 17.52 -0.08
N GLN A 86 9.61 18.55 0.51
CA GLN A 86 10.75 18.40 1.40
C GLN A 86 10.30 17.85 2.75
N VAL A 87 11.11 16.91 3.27
CA VAL A 87 10.90 16.36 4.60
C VAL A 87 11.90 17.02 5.53
N VAL A 88 11.38 17.57 6.59
CA VAL A 88 12.20 18.28 7.58
C VAL A 88 12.37 17.42 8.82
#